data_15afd45f52bf5f4e77d85b329b41e592
#
_entry.id   15afd45f52bf5f4e77d85b329b41e592
#
_cell.length_a   1.000
_cell.length_b   1.000
_cell.length_c   1.000
_cell.angle_alpha   90.00
_cell.angle_beta   90.00
_cell.angle_gamma   90.00
#
_symmetry.space_group_name_H-M   'P 1'
#
loop_
_entity.id
_entity.type
_entity.pdbx_description
1 polymer ?
#
loop_
_entity_poly.entity_id
_entity_poly.type
_entity_poly.pdbx_seq_one_letter_code
_entity_poly.pdbx_strand_id
1 'polypeptide(L)'
;QLRTDVASLAREFGIDTDVQDLTAAEALKGVSGKVVLDGLSNFKGAISDGERAFLVSITPGLTNSIEGNKLLINIGKRQNQLAIGLAEEGNNWQKENGGLSKKNSEGQTWSQYKIAWQKQNPVLNPKLKDEVLKVSKKVDPDFQNNIITLKGKKYVKIGGKFYEVD
;
A
#
# COMPACT_ATOMS: atom_id res chain seq x y z
N GLN A 1 -13.81 22.67 8.72
CA GLN A 1 -13.52 21.43 9.45
C GLN A 1 -12.89 20.39 8.50
N LEU A 2 -13.52 20.04 7.36
CA LEU A 2 -12.99 19.06 6.41
C LEU A 2 -11.57 19.40 5.89
N ARG A 3 -11.30 20.68 5.59
CA ARG A 3 -9.97 21.16 5.18
C ARG A 3 -8.91 20.95 6.26
N THR A 4 -9.27 21.23 7.51
CA THR A 4 -8.38 21.07 8.67
C THR A 4 -8.07 19.59 8.88
N ASP A 5 -9.06 18.71 8.72
CA ASP A 5 -8.90 17.27 8.87
C ASP A 5 -8.01 16.69 7.77
N VAL A 6 -8.15 17.16 6.51
CA VAL A 6 -7.29 16.74 5.39
C VAL A 6 -5.86 17.26 5.56
N ALA A 7 -5.68 18.51 6.01
CA ALA A 7 -4.34 19.06 6.28
C ALA A 7 -3.65 18.34 7.44
N SER A 8 -4.40 17.98 8.48
CA SER A 8 -3.89 17.16 9.60
C SER A 8 -3.46 15.79 9.12
N LEU A 9 -4.28 15.14 8.30
CA LEU A 9 -3.97 13.83 7.71
C LEU A 9 -2.72 13.92 6.81
N ALA A 10 -2.61 14.96 5.97
CA ALA A 10 -1.44 15.16 5.12
C ALA A 10 -0.15 15.28 5.92
N ARG A 11 -0.17 16.07 7.01
CA ARG A 11 0.99 16.22 7.92
C ARG A 11 1.35 14.92 8.62
N GLU A 12 0.38 14.14 9.06
CA GLU A 12 0.60 12.83 9.67
C GLU A 12 1.38 11.89 8.73
N PHE A 13 1.20 12.03 7.42
CA PHE A 13 1.94 11.29 6.40
C PHE A 13 3.17 12.05 5.85
N GLY A 14 3.60 13.13 6.50
CA GLY A 14 4.77 13.91 6.10
C GLY A 14 4.61 14.65 4.76
N ILE A 15 3.38 14.91 4.35
CA ILE A 15 3.07 15.64 3.12
C ILE A 15 2.83 17.10 3.49
N ASP A 16 3.75 17.98 3.10
CA ASP A 16 3.57 19.42 3.21
C ASP A 16 2.70 19.91 2.05
N THR A 17 1.43 20.18 2.36
CA THR A 17 0.48 20.74 1.39
C THR A 17 0.03 22.10 1.86
N ASP A 18 0.26 23.12 1.05
CA ASP A 18 -0.40 24.41 1.24
C ASP A 18 -1.86 24.26 0.79
N VAL A 19 -2.75 24.04 1.78
CA VAL A 19 -4.17 23.69 1.56
C VAL A 19 -5.02 24.94 1.38
N GLN A 20 -4.43 26.15 1.37
CA GLN A 20 -5.21 27.39 1.38
C GLN A 20 -5.95 27.62 0.06
N ASP A 21 -5.36 27.21 -1.05
CA ASP A 21 -5.92 27.43 -2.40
C ASP A 21 -6.62 26.20 -3.00
N LEU A 22 -6.58 25.03 -2.33
CA LEU A 22 -7.18 23.79 -2.81
C LEU A 22 -8.57 23.55 -2.20
N THR A 23 -9.49 23.02 -2.98
CA THR A 23 -10.73 22.47 -2.42
C THR A 23 -10.40 21.27 -1.54
N ALA A 24 -11.23 21.00 -0.51
CA ALA A 24 -11.03 19.84 0.36
C ALA A 24 -10.99 18.51 -0.44
N ALA A 25 -11.72 18.44 -1.55
CA ALA A 25 -11.72 17.26 -2.42
C ALA A 25 -10.40 17.09 -3.19
N GLU A 26 -9.85 18.19 -3.73
CA GLU A 26 -8.56 18.16 -4.44
C GLU A 26 -7.41 17.84 -3.50
N ALA A 27 -7.42 18.44 -2.29
CA ALA A 27 -6.43 18.13 -1.26
C ALA A 27 -6.50 16.65 -0.86
N LEU A 28 -7.70 16.09 -0.63
CA LEU A 28 -7.89 14.68 -0.31
C LEU A 28 -7.41 13.77 -1.44
N LYS A 29 -7.72 14.12 -2.69
CA LYS A 29 -7.28 13.40 -3.88
C LYS A 29 -5.74 13.35 -3.97
N GLY A 30 -5.08 14.50 -3.79
CA GLY A 30 -3.61 14.60 -3.82
C GLY A 30 -2.96 13.77 -2.71
N VAL A 31 -3.45 13.92 -1.47
CA VAL A 31 -2.91 13.23 -0.30
C VAL A 31 -3.07 11.71 -0.40
N SER A 32 -4.28 11.23 -0.70
CA SER A 32 -4.55 9.79 -0.69
C SER A 32 -3.75 9.02 -1.73
N GLY A 33 -3.63 9.56 -2.95
CA GLY A 33 -2.82 8.96 -4.00
C GLY A 33 -1.33 8.95 -3.66
N LYS A 34 -0.81 10.11 -3.20
CA LYS A 34 0.60 10.27 -2.85
C LYS A 34 1.01 9.34 -1.71
N VAL A 35 0.23 9.26 -0.63
CA VAL A 35 0.51 8.38 0.52
C VAL A 35 0.71 6.94 0.08
N VAL A 36 -0.18 6.42 -0.77
CA VAL A 36 -0.06 5.05 -1.25
C VAL A 36 1.18 4.86 -2.11
N LEU A 37 1.38 5.73 -3.10
CA LEU A 37 2.49 5.58 -4.06
C LEU A 37 3.86 5.73 -3.39
N ASP A 38 4.03 6.71 -2.51
CA ASP A 38 5.28 6.91 -1.77
C ASP A 38 5.55 5.73 -0.81
N GLY A 39 4.50 5.21 -0.17
CA GLY A 39 4.62 4.06 0.72
C GLY A 39 5.03 2.76 0.03
N LEU A 40 4.69 2.56 -1.25
CA LEU A 40 4.97 1.30 -1.96
C LEU A 40 6.46 0.96 -2.06
N SER A 41 7.33 1.96 -2.12
CA SER A 41 8.79 1.76 -2.22
C SER A 41 9.39 1.16 -0.95
N ASN A 42 8.77 1.40 0.20
CA ASN A 42 9.27 0.99 1.52
C ASN A 42 8.91 -0.48 1.86
N PHE A 43 7.99 -1.09 1.11
CA PHE A 43 7.43 -2.42 1.41
C PHE A 43 7.70 -3.46 0.33
N LYS A 44 8.91 -3.48 -0.23
CA LYS A 44 9.30 -4.41 -1.31
C LYS A 44 9.12 -5.90 -0.97
N GLY A 45 9.08 -6.28 0.31
CA GLY A 45 8.85 -7.66 0.72
C GLY A 45 7.39 -7.99 1.06
N ALA A 46 6.57 -6.96 1.38
CA ALA A 46 5.18 -7.10 1.79
C ALA A 46 4.17 -6.82 0.66
N ILE A 47 4.66 -6.50 -0.53
CA ILE A 47 3.88 -6.30 -1.74
C ILE A 47 4.65 -6.85 -2.94
N SER A 48 4.00 -7.65 -3.77
CA SER A 48 4.58 -8.16 -5.01
C SER A 48 4.71 -7.06 -6.07
N ASP A 49 5.58 -7.26 -7.06
CA ASP A 49 5.72 -6.31 -8.17
C ASP A 49 4.41 -6.19 -8.97
N GLY A 50 3.63 -7.26 -9.08
CA GLY A 50 2.31 -7.26 -9.69
C GLY A 50 1.31 -6.42 -8.92
N GLU A 51 1.20 -6.60 -7.61
CA GLU A 51 0.32 -5.80 -6.75
C GLU A 51 0.72 -4.32 -6.75
N ARG A 52 2.03 -4.04 -6.79
CA ARG A 52 2.54 -2.67 -6.91
C ARG A 52 2.13 -2.04 -8.23
N ALA A 53 2.39 -2.71 -9.36
CA ALA A 53 2.02 -2.23 -10.69
C ALA A 53 0.50 -2.02 -10.79
N PHE A 54 -0.27 -2.93 -10.22
CA PHE A 54 -1.71 -2.83 -10.13
C PHE A 54 -2.16 -1.58 -9.36
N LEU A 55 -1.66 -1.35 -8.13
CA LEU A 55 -2.01 -0.17 -7.34
C LEU A 55 -1.64 1.13 -8.07
N VAL A 56 -0.46 1.18 -8.70
CA VAL A 56 -0.05 2.35 -9.49
C VAL A 56 -1.03 2.63 -10.62
N SER A 57 -1.51 1.59 -11.30
CA SER A 57 -2.42 1.74 -12.45
C SER A 57 -3.82 2.23 -12.06
N ILE A 58 -4.35 1.78 -10.90
CA ILE A 58 -5.71 2.11 -10.47
C ILE A 58 -5.78 3.38 -9.62
N THR A 59 -4.68 3.81 -9.01
CA THR A 59 -4.65 4.98 -8.11
C THR A 59 -5.27 6.23 -8.75
N PRO A 60 -4.96 6.61 -10.01
CA PRO A 60 -5.58 7.77 -10.64
C PRO A 60 -7.11 7.69 -10.71
N GLY A 61 -7.66 6.52 -11.00
CA GLY A 61 -9.11 6.28 -11.01
C GLY A 61 -9.70 6.36 -9.58
N LEU A 62 -9.06 5.70 -8.62
CA LEU A 62 -9.52 5.69 -7.23
C LEU A 62 -9.57 7.09 -6.61
N THR A 63 -8.62 7.96 -6.91
CA THR A 63 -8.62 9.35 -6.39
C THR A 63 -9.80 10.18 -6.87
N ASN A 64 -10.54 9.75 -7.90
CA ASN A 64 -11.69 10.46 -8.43
C ASN A 64 -13.01 10.14 -7.71
N SER A 65 -13.02 9.23 -6.74
CA SER A 65 -14.23 8.86 -5.98
C SER A 65 -14.01 8.90 -4.47
N ILE A 66 -15.09 9.13 -3.71
CA ILE A 66 -15.03 9.13 -2.24
C ILE A 66 -14.64 7.75 -1.73
N GLU A 67 -15.22 6.70 -2.29
CA GLU A 67 -14.90 5.31 -1.91
C GLU A 67 -13.45 4.95 -2.24
N GLY A 68 -12.96 5.37 -3.40
CA GLY A 68 -11.56 5.17 -3.80
C GLY A 68 -10.59 5.89 -2.88
N ASN A 69 -10.87 7.15 -2.52
CA ASN A 69 -10.04 7.89 -1.56
C ASN A 69 -10.02 7.23 -0.17
N LYS A 70 -11.18 6.75 0.34
CA LYS A 70 -11.24 5.99 1.60
C LYS A 70 -10.39 4.73 1.53
N LEU A 71 -10.44 4.01 0.41
CA LEU A 71 -9.64 2.81 0.19
C LEU A 71 -8.14 3.12 0.19
N LEU A 72 -7.70 4.17 -0.53
CA LEU A 72 -6.30 4.60 -0.55
C LEU A 72 -5.81 4.98 0.85
N ILE A 73 -6.63 5.69 1.64
CA ILE A 73 -6.31 6.00 3.05
C ILE A 73 -6.16 4.71 3.87
N ASN A 74 -7.03 3.71 3.68
CA ASN A 74 -6.93 2.43 4.40
C ASN A 74 -5.65 1.68 4.03
N ILE A 75 -5.24 1.71 2.75
CA ILE A 75 -3.96 1.15 2.31
C ILE A 75 -2.79 1.88 3.00
N GLY A 76 -2.81 3.22 3.02
CA GLY A 76 -1.79 4.03 3.68
C GLY A 76 -1.71 3.75 5.19
N LYS A 77 -2.84 3.64 5.88
CA LYS A 77 -2.89 3.25 7.30
C LYS A 77 -2.28 1.85 7.52
N ARG A 78 -2.59 0.90 6.63
CA ARG A 78 -1.98 -0.44 6.70
C ARG A 78 -0.47 -0.39 6.51
N GLN A 79 0.03 0.41 5.57
CA GLN A 79 1.46 0.62 5.37
C GLN A 79 2.13 1.15 6.66
N ASN A 80 1.54 2.17 7.30
CA ASN A 80 2.06 2.71 8.56
C ASN A 80 2.08 1.67 9.68
N GLN A 81 1.01 0.90 9.84
CA GLN A 81 0.96 -0.18 10.83
C GLN A 81 2.08 -1.21 10.60
N LEU A 82 2.36 -1.55 9.34
CA LEU A 82 3.44 -2.47 9.00
C LEU A 82 4.82 -1.86 9.26
N ALA A 83 5.00 -0.55 9.04
CA ALA A 83 6.24 0.14 9.34
C ALA A 83 6.54 0.13 10.85
N ILE A 84 5.51 0.42 11.66
CA ILE A 84 5.60 0.37 13.14
C ILE A 84 5.93 -1.06 13.59
N GLY A 85 5.17 -2.07 13.13
CA GLY A 85 5.42 -3.46 13.49
C GLY A 85 6.82 -3.94 13.10
N LEU A 86 7.31 -3.55 11.92
CA LEU A 86 8.67 -3.88 11.51
C LEU A 86 9.75 -3.21 12.38
N ALA A 87 9.49 -1.99 12.84
CA ALA A 87 10.41 -1.30 13.77
C ALA A 87 10.42 -1.99 15.14
N GLU A 88 9.26 -2.43 15.63
CA GLU A 88 9.15 -3.22 16.86
C GLU A 88 9.91 -4.54 16.76
N GLU A 89 9.74 -5.27 15.65
CA GLU A 89 10.50 -6.48 15.36
C GLU A 89 12.02 -6.23 15.33
N GLY A 90 12.45 -5.10 14.75
CA GLY A 90 13.87 -4.70 14.75
C GLY A 90 14.41 -4.46 16.15
N ASN A 91 13.62 -3.80 17.01
CA ASN A 91 13.98 -3.58 18.40
C ASN A 91 14.06 -4.90 19.20
N ASN A 92 13.12 -5.81 18.98
CA ASN A 92 13.12 -7.13 19.60
C ASN A 92 14.33 -7.94 19.15
N TRP A 93 14.59 -7.96 17.85
CA TRP A 93 15.78 -8.62 17.31
C TRP A 93 17.08 -8.12 17.93
N GLN A 94 17.23 -6.79 18.10
CA GLN A 94 18.41 -6.20 18.74
C GLN A 94 18.58 -6.67 20.17
N LYS A 95 17.48 -6.72 20.95
CA LYS A 95 17.51 -7.17 22.35
C LYS A 95 17.87 -8.64 22.46
N GLU A 96 17.30 -9.48 21.61
CA GLU A 96 17.46 -10.94 21.67
C GLU A 96 18.81 -11.42 21.12
N ASN A 97 19.29 -10.77 20.05
CA ASN A 97 20.47 -11.24 19.32
C ASN A 97 21.71 -10.33 19.49
N GLY A 98 21.60 -9.23 20.23
CA GLY A 98 22.70 -8.31 20.49
C GLY A 98 23.05 -7.39 19.34
N GLY A 99 22.13 -7.19 18.37
CA GLY A 99 22.25 -6.24 17.27
C GLY A 99 21.72 -6.74 15.93
N LEU A 100 21.38 -5.81 15.04
CA LEU A 100 20.83 -6.14 13.71
C LEU A 100 21.84 -6.88 12.78
N SER A 101 23.12 -6.75 13.04
CA SER A 101 24.18 -7.44 12.29
C SER A 101 24.42 -8.88 12.76
N LYS A 102 23.83 -9.28 13.88
CA LYS A 102 23.97 -10.63 14.44
C LYS A 102 22.90 -11.55 13.85
N LYS A 103 23.23 -12.85 13.83
CA LYS A 103 22.27 -13.89 13.47
C LYS A 103 21.49 -14.32 14.72
N ASN A 104 20.24 -14.78 14.50
CA ASN A 104 19.45 -15.40 15.56
C ASN A 104 19.93 -16.85 15.83
N SER A 105 19.27 -17.52 16.79
CA SER A 105 19.56 -18.92 17.14
C SER A 105 19.37 -19.91 15.99
N GLU A 106 18.57 -19.57 14.99
CA GLU A 106 18.32 -20.36 13.77
C GLU A 106 19.34 -20.07 12.66
N GLY A 107 20.30 -19.20 12.89
CA GLY A 107 21.31 -18.81 11.91
C GLY A 107 20.83 -17.80 10.86
N GLN A 108 19.60 -17.24 10.99
CA GLN A 108 19.07 -16.24 10.06
C GLN A 108 19.68 -14.86 10.34
N THR A 109 19.86 -14.08 9.29
CA THR A 109 20.17 -12.64 9.38
C THR A 109 18.88 -11.83 9.55
N TRP A 110 19.00 -10.61 10.09
CA TRP A 110 17.88 -9.67 10.16
C TRP A 110 17.22 -9.45 8.79
N SER A 111 17.99 -9.37 7.72
CA SER A 111 17.46 -9.20 6.37
C SER A 111 16.57 -10.37 5.93
N GLN A 112 16.96 -11.61 6.23
CA GLN A 112 16.17 -12.82 5.94
C GLN A 112 14.89 -12.85 6.77
N TYR A 113 14.99 -12.57 8.06
CA TYR A 113 13.84 -12.48 8.96
C TYR A 113 12.85 -11.40 8.50
N LYS A 114 13.36 -10.20 8.21
CA LYS A 114 12.53 -9.08 7.70
C LYS A 114 11.73 -9.46 6.45
N ILE A 115 12.37 -10.12 5.48
CA ILE A 115 11.68 -10.56 4.26
C ILE A 115 10.60 -11.59 4.58
N ALA A 116 10.87 -12.55 5.46
CA ALA A 116 9.90 -13.56 5.88
C ALA A 116 8.71 -12.91 6.60
N TRP A 117 8.97 -12.00 7.54
CA TRP A 117 7.95 -11.26 8.26
C TRP A 117 7.07 -10.43 7.31
N GLN A 118 7.66 -9.73 6.34
CA GLN A 118 6.92 -8.95 5.35
C GLN A 118 6.01 -9.82 4.48
N LYS A 119 6.46 -11.02 4.09
CA LYS A 119 5.62 -11.99 3.35
C LYS A 119 4.41 -12.47 4.15
N GLN A 120 4.58 -12.65 5.47
CA GLN A 120 3.49 -13.04 6.37
C GLN A 120 2.54 -11.86 6.68
N ASN A 121 3.01 -10.63 6.48
CA ASN A 121 2.28 -9.39 6.74
C ASN A 121 2.12 -8.56 5.45
N PRO A 122 1.34 -9.02 4.47
CA PRO A 122 1.20 -8.32 3.20
C PRO A 122 0.48 -6.97 3.38
N VAL A 123 0.85 -5.99 2.57
CA VAL A 123 0.16 -4.69 2.49
C VAL A 123 -1.28 -4.91 2.05
N LEU A 124 -1.46 -5.66 0.96
CA LEU A 124 -2.77 -6.06 0.48
C LEU A 124 -3.12 -7.44 1.05
N ASN A 125 -3.68 -7.48 2.26
CA ASN A 125 -4.26 -8.71 2.76
C ASN A 125 -5.51 -9.11 1.94
N PRO A 126 -6.02 -10.36 2.03
CA PRO A 126 -7.13 -10.81 1.21
C PRO A 126 -8.35 -9.89 1.25
N LYS A 127 -8.74 -9.40 2.43
CA LYS A 127 -9.87 -8.47 2.59
C LYS A 127 -9.64 -7.16 1.83
N LEU A 128 -8.45 -6.59 1.96
CA LEU A 128 -8.12 -5.33 1.29
C LEU A 128 -8.00 -5.51 -0.23
N LYS A 129 -7.51 -6.67 -0.70
CA LYS A 129 -7.52 -7.03 -2.13
C LYS A 129 -8.95 -7.05 -2.70
N ASP A 130 -9.88 -7.70 -2.00
CA ASP A 130 -11.27 -7.76 -2.42
C ASP A 130 -11.91 -6.36 -2.47
N GLU A 131 -11.64 -5.51 -1.48
CA GLU A 131 -12.10 -4.12 -1.47
C GLU A 131 -11.52 -3.33 -2.65
N VAL A 132 -10.23 -3.46 -2.92
CA VAL A 132 -9.56 -2.82 -4.06
C VAL A 132 -10.22 -3.24 -5.37
N LEU A 133 -10.41 -4.52 -5.60
CA LEU A 133 -11.05 -5.03 -6.82
C LEU A 133 -12.49 -4.54 -6.96
N LYS A 134 -13.26 -4.53 -5.87
CA LYS A 134 -14.65 -4.08 -5.85
C LYS A 134 -14.76 -2.59 -6.19
N VAL A 135 -13.95 -1.75 -5.56
CA VAL A 135 -13.98 -0.30 -5.78
C VAL A 135 -13.45 0.04 -7.17
N SER A 136 -12.37 -0.60 -7.62
CA SER A 136 -11.82 -0.38 -8.96
C SER A 136 -12.83 -0.67 -10.07
N LYS A 137 -13.59 -1.75 -9.94
CA LYS A 137 -14.68 -2.08 -10.88
C LYS A 137 -15.78 -1.03 -10.93
N LYS A 138 -16.07 -0.39 -9.80
CA LYS A 138 -17.10 0.65 -9.70
C LYS A 138 -16.62 1.98 -10.29
N VAL A 139 -15.34 2.30 -10.12
CA VAL A 139 -14.75 3.59 -10.53
C VAL A 139 -14.31 3.57 -12.00
N ASP A 140 -13.89 2.42 -12.49
CA ASP A 140 -13.48 2.18 -13.88
C ASP A 140 -14.17 0.91 -14.38
N PRO A 141 -15.34 1.03 -15.05
CA PRO A 141 -16.06 -0.11 -15.61
C PRO A 141 -15.23 -0.91 -16.63
N ASP A 142 -14.32 -0.26 -17.37
CA ASP A 142 -13.46 -0.93 -18.34
C ASP A 142 -12.31 -1.70 -17.68
N PHE A 143 -12.08 -1.47 -16.39
CA PHE A 143 -11.09 -2.21 -15.62
C PHE A 143 -11.30 -3.73 -15.66
N GLN A 144 -12.55 -4.20 -15.75
CA GLN A 144 -12.85 -5.63 -15.87
C GLN A 144 -12.26 -6.26 -17.13
N ASN A 145 -12.18 -5.50 -18.23
CA ASN A 145 -11.63 -5.95 -19.51
C ASN A 145 -10.11 -6.18 -19.43
N ASN A 146 -9.47 -5.64 -18.40
CA ASN A 146 -8.04 -5.80 -18.16
C ASN A 146 -7.72 -6.96 -17.21
N ILE A 147 -8.74 -7.63 -16.60
CA ILE A 147 -8.55 -8.78 -15.72
C ILE A 147 -8.82 -10.06 -16.52
N ILE A 148 -7.84 -10.94 -16.56
CA ILE A 148 -8.00 -12.29 -17.10
C ILE A 148 -7.78 -13.32 -16.01
N THR A 149 -8.48 -14.45 -16.11
CA THR A 149 -8.26 -15.62 -15.25
C THR A 149 -7.57 -16.70 -16.06
N LEU A 150 -6.39 -17.13 -15.64
CA LEU A 150 -5.60 -18.16 -16.29
C LEU A 150 -5.20 -19.19 -15.24
N LYS A 151 -5.57 -20.46 -15.45
CA LYS A 151 -5.29 -21.57 -14.52
C LYS A 151 -5.71 -21.30 -13.07
N GLY A 152 -6.87 -20.64 -12.88
CA GLY A 152 -7.40 -20.31 -11.56
C GLY A 152 -6.80 -19.08 -10.88
N LYS A 153 -5.82 -18.45 -11.49
CA LYS A 153 -5.20 -17.22 -11.00
C LYS A 153 -5.67 -16.01 -11.78
N LYS A 154 -5.79 -14.87 -11.12
CA LYS A 154 -6.16 -13.59 -11.74
C LYS A 154 -4.94 -12.79 -12.14
N TYR A 155 -4.98 -12.25 -13.33
CA TYR A 155 -3.95 -11.36 -13.86
C TYR A 155 -4.58 -10.06 -14.34
N VAL A 156 -3.90 -8.95 -14.11
CA VAL A 156 -4.27 -7.65 -14.68
C VAL A 156 -3.30 -7.29 -15.80
N LYS A 157 -3.84 -6.80 -16.91
CA LYS A 157 -3.03 -6.32 -18.05
C LYS A 157 -2.73 -4.83 -17.87
N ILE A 158 -1.45 -4.47 -17.77
CA ILE A 158 -0.97 -3.09 -17.61
C ILE A 158 0.17 -2.86 -18.61
N GLY A 159 0.03 -1.86 -19.48
CA GLY A 159 1.07 -1.54 -20.45
C GLY A 159 1.49 -2.73 -21.35
N GLY A 160 0.53 -3.60 -21.68
CA GLY A 160 0.77 -4.80 -22.49
C GLY A 160 1.36 -5.99 -21.75
N LYS A 161 1.68 -5.87 -20.44
CA LYS A 161 2.17 -6.95 -19.59
C LYS A 161 1.08 -7.45 -18.65
N PHE A 162 1.16 -8.74 -18.26
CA PHE A 162 0.25 -9.36 -17.32
C PHE A 162 0.92 -9.51 -15.96
N TYR A 163 0.20 -9.11 -14.90
CA TYR A 163 0.66 -9.19 -13.52
C TYR A 163 -0.34 -10.01 -12.70
N GLU A 164 0.16 -10.99 -11.96
CA GLU A 164 -0.65 -11.81 -11.05
C GLU A 164 -1.11 -10.94 -9.87
N VAL A 165 -2.41 -11.03 -9.53
CA VAL A 165 -3.05 -10.21 -8.47
C VAL A 165 -3.76 -11.08 -7.41
N ASP A 166 -3.52 -12.38 -7.43
CA ASP A 166 -4.00 -13.33 -6.41
C ASP A 166 -3.04 -13.42 -5.20
#